data_95aa6233da49008e0864fd5d76a44d6a
#
_entry.id   95aa6233da49008e0864fd5d76a44d6a
#
_cell.length_a   1.000
_cell.length_b   1.000
_cell.length_c   1.000
_cell.angle_alpha   90.00
_cell.angle_beta   90.00
_cell.angle_gamma   90.00
#
_symmetry.space_group_name_H-M   'P 1'
#
loop_
_entity.id
_entity.type
_entity.pdbx_description
1 polymer ?
#
loop_
_entity_poly.entity_id
_entity_poly.type
_entity_poly.pdbx_seq_one_letter_code
_entity_poly.pdbx_strand_id
1 'polypeptide(L)'
;MYWEEDNQDNISKTNDSIVDVSFKVNCKKIAADHSYDLFEAVLKKFPQIKEIENLAIHSVYGAESGAGWERPETEIYLSKRTRFCIRTPKEHSKDFFSLKNEILKVGEYEMQLSKPTIKDLIVTDTLFCRSVVVENSNNEEEFLKNVHSSLKSMGVNVKKMLCGKEHLIKIPKKTLVGKT
;
A
#
# COMPACT_ATOMS: atom_id res chain seq x y z
N MET A 1 -13.74 7.13 39.35
CA MET A 1 -14.08 7.74 38.04
C MET A 1 -14.13 6.58 37.06
N TYR A 2 -15.31 6.06 36.76
CA TYR A 2 -15.53 4.96 35.84
C TYR A 2 -15.58 5.54 34.44
N TRP A 3 -14.81 4.95 33.51
CA TRP A 3 -14.96 5.19 32.08
C TRP A 3 -16.07 4.26 31.61
N GLU A 4 -17.20 4.81 31.21
CA GLU A 4 -18.19 4.07 30.42
C GLU A 4 -17.65 3.96 29.00
N GLU A 5 -17.43 2.73 28.54
CA GLU A 5 -17.24 2.47 27.12
C GLU A 5 -18.59 2.71 26.44
N ASP A 6 -18.67 3.78 25.66
CA ASP A 6 -19.77 3.96 24.72
C ASP A 6 -19.80 2.77 23.77
N ASN A 7 -20.79 1.91 23.93
CA ASN A 7 -21.12 0.86 22.96
C ASN A 7 -21.49 1.53 21.64
N GLN A 8 -20.51 1.71 20.78
CA GLN A 8 -20.73 2.13 19.40
C GLN A 8 -21.15 0.92 18.57
N ASP A 9 -22.42 0.56 18.66
CA ASP A 9 -23.10 -0.39 17.75
C ASP A 9 -23.34 0.19 16.34
N ASN A 10 -22.57 1.17 15.93
CA ASN A 10 -22.47 1.65 14.56
C ASN A 10 -21.17 1.18 13.92
N ILE A 11 -20.99 -0.13 13.83
CA ILE A 11 -20.00 -0.71 12.92
C ILE A 11 -20.48 -0.39 11.51
N SER A 12 -20.00 0.72 10.94
CA SER A 12 -20.17 0.99 9.53
C SER A 12 -19.60 -0.20 8.77
N LYS A 13 -20.43 -0.89 7.99
CA LYS A 13 -19.98 -2.04 7.21
C LYS A 13 -18.85 -1.56 6.29
N THR A 14 -17.73 -2.28 6.32
CA THR A 14 -16.68 -2.13 5.30
C THR A 14 -17.29 -2.41 3.94
N ASN A 15 -16.72 -1.81 2.91
CA ASN A 15 -17.07 -2.19 1.55
C ASN A 15 -16.62 -3.63 1.31
N ASP A 16 -17.56 -4.58 1.41
CA ASP A 16 -17.31 -6.01 1.24
C ASP A 16 -16.82 -6.38 -0.18
N SER A 17 -16.82 -5.44 -1.10
CA SER A 17 -16.36 -5.64 -2.49
C SER A 17 -14.85 -5.59 -2.66
N ILE A 18 -14.10 -5.08 -1.68
CA ILE A 18 -12.63 -4.92 -1.73
C ILE A 18 -11.98 -5.76 -0.63
N VAL A 19 -10.93 -6.48 -0.98
CA VAL A 19 -10.18 -7.34 -0.04
C VAL A 19 -8.66 -7.19 -0.24
N ASP A 20 -7.91 -7.62 0.75
CA ASP A 20 -6.45 -7.73 0.69
C ASP A 20 -6.05 -9.20 0.46
N VAL A 21 -5.33 -9.46 -0.63
CA VAL A 21 -4.65 -10.74 -0.87
C VAL A 21 -3.24 -10.65 -0.29
N SER A 22 -3.00 -11.37 0.79
CA SER A 22 -1.79 -11.26 1.61
C SER A 22 -0.90 -12.50 1.48
N PHE A 23 0.37 -12.29 1.13
CA PHE A 23 1.41 -13.31 1.02
C PHE A 23 2.44 -13.18 2.15
N LYS A 24 2.85 -14.27 2.75
CA LYS A 24 4.11 -14.29 3.48
C LYS A 24 5.25 -14.20 2.47
N VAL A 25 6.28 -13.46 2.80
CA VAL A 25 7.45 -13.30 1.93
C VAL A 25 8.67 -13.95 2.57
N ASN A 26 9.49 -14.59 1.73
CA ASN A 26 10.81 -15.05 2.09
C ASN A 26 11.83 -14.20 1.32
N CYS A 27 12.30 -13.16 1.98
CA CYS A 27 13.33 -12.24 1.53
C CYS A 27 13.93 -11.58 2.76
N LYS A 28 15.26 -11.45 2.81
CA LYS A 28 15.93 -10.87 3.99
C LYS A 28 15.92 -9.35 3.96
N LYS A 29 16.05 -8.77 2.79
CA LYS A 29 16.13 -7.33 2.59
C LYS A 29 15.64 -6.95 1.20
N ILE A 30 15.25 -5.70 1.03
CA ILE A 30 14.78 -5.13 -0.23
C ILE A 30 15.22 -3.65 -0.30
N ALA A 31 15.32 -3.07 -1.49
CA ALA A 31 15.60 -1.65 -1.62
C ALA A 31 14.56 -0.79 -0.87
N ALA A 32 14.98 0.30 -0.24
CA ALA A 32 14.06 1.23 0.40
C ALA A 32 13.07 1.83 -0.60
N ASP A 33 13.53 2.10 -1.82
CA ASP A 33 12.70 2.56 -2.93
C ASP A 33 12.47 1.40 -3.93
N HIS A 34 11.58 0.49 -3.56
CA HIS A 34 11.27 -0.73 -4.32
C HIS A 34 9.91 -0.72 -4.99
N SER A 35 9.11 0.31 -4.79
CA SER A 35 7.68 0.28 -5.21
C SER A 35 7.52 0.08 -6.71
N TYR A 36 8.34 0.75 -7.53
CA TYR A 36 8.30 0.59 -8.98
C TYR A 36 8.77 -0.81 -9.41
N ASP A 37 9.91 -1.28 -8.90
CA ASP A 37 10.46 -2.60 -9.23
C ASP A 37 9.52 -3.72 -8.79
N LEU A 38 8.84 -3.54 -7.65
CA LEU A 38 7.82 -4.46 -7.16
C LEU A 38 6.63 -4.53 -8.13
N PHE A 39 6.13 -3.37 -8.57
CA PHE A 39 5.06 -3.32 -9.56
C PHE A 39 5.44 -4.04 -10.86
N GLU A 40 6.62 -3.75 -11.41
CA GLU A 40 7.12 -4.40 -12.64
C GLU A 40 7.29 -5.92 -12.45
N ALA A 41 7.77 -6.36 -11.29
CA ALA A 41 7.92 -7.77 -10.97
C ALA A 41 6.57 -8.50 -10.90
N VAL A 42 5.56 -7.88 -10.30
CA VAL A 42 4.19 -8.42 -10.28
C VAL A 42 3.60 -8.42 -11.68
N LEU A 43 3.72 -7.32 -12.42
CA LEU A 43 3.21 -7.19 -13.79
C LEU A 43 3.79 -8.27 -14.72
N LYS A 44 5.08 -8.60 -14.58
CA LYS A 44 5.73 -9.64 -15.35
C LYS A 44 5.14 -11.03 -15.10
N LYS A 45 4.73 -11.30 -13.86
CA LYS A 45 4.16 -12.60 -13.47
C LYS A 45 2.64 -12.66 -13.67
N PHE A 46 1.97 -11.53 -13.60
CA PHE A 46 0.53 -11.41 -13.71
C PHE A 46 0.15 -10.19 -14.57
N PRO A 47 0.27 -10.28 -15.91
CA PRO A 47 0.03 -9.16 -16.83
C PRO A 47 -1.39 -8.57 -16.75
N GLN A 48 -2.38 -9.40 -16.43
CA GLN A 48 -3.79 -9.00 -16.32
C GLN A 48 -4.05 -7.94 -15.24
N ILE A 49 -3.08 -7.67 -14.37
CA ILE A 49 -3.19 -6.65 -13.33
C ILE A 49 -3.57 -5.27 -13.88
N LYS A 50 -3.24 -4.97 -15.13
CA LYS A 50 -3.56 -3.71 -15.79
C LYS A 50 -5.04 -3.54 -16.14
N GLU A 51 -5.78 -4.65 -16.17
CA GLU A 51 -7.20 -4.70 -16.53
C GLU A 51 -8.10 -4.63 -15.31
N ILE A 52 -7.51 -4.75 -14.10
CA ILE A 52 -8.26 -4.74 -12.84
C ILE A 52 -8.35 -3.31 -12.33
N GLU A 53 -9.56 -2.77 -12.34
CA GLU A 53 -9.83 -1.48 -11.73
C GLU A 53 -9.79 -1.56 -10.20
N ASN A 54 -9.53 -0.43 -9.53
CA ASN A 54 -9.48 -0.33 -8.06
C ASN A 54 -8.48 -1.28 -7.39
N LEU A 55 -7.36 -1.52 -8.05
CA LEU A 55 -6.29 -2.36 -7.55
C LEU A 55 -5.17 -1.50 -6.95
N ALA A 56 -4.59 -1.96 -5.85
CA ALA A 56 -3.39 -1.36 -5.26
C ALA A 56 -2.37 -2.43 -4.85
N ILE A 57 -1.11 -2.21 -5.22
CA ILE A 57 0.02 -3.00 -4.74
C ILE A 57 0.66 -2.25 -3.57
N HIS A 58 0.63 -2.85 -2.39
CA HIS A 58 1.25 -2.25 -1.20
C HIS A 58 2.77 -2.48 -1.24
N SER A 59 3.51 -1.43 -0.92
CA SER A 59 4.95 -1.56 -0.67
C SER A 59 5.20 -2.49 0.51
N VAL A 60 6.34 -3.18 0.49
CA VAL A 60 6.74 -4.10 1.56
C VAL A 60 7.48 -3.33 2.65
N TYR A 61 7.16 -3.59 3.92
CA TYR A 61 7.74 -2.89 5.06
C TYR A 61 8.42 -3.86 6.01
N GLY A 62 9.59 -3.45 6.52
CA GLY A 62 10.34 -4.17 7.54
C GLY A 62 9.81 -3.92 8.95
N ALA A 63 10.32 -4.69 9.92
CA ALA A 63 9.96 -4.54 11.32
C ALA A 63 10.40 -3.17 11.89
N GLU A 64 11.53 -2.65 11.44
CA GLU A 64 12.07 -1.35 11.88
C GLU A 64 11.26 -0.16 11.35
N SER A 65 10.59 -0.34 10.24
CA SER A 65 9.73 0.71 9.68
C SER A 65 8.45 0.93 10.49
N GLY A 66 8.15 0.09 11.47
CA GLY A 66 7.04 0.26 12.41
C GLY A 66 7.33 1.25 13.55
N ALA A 67 8.61 1.54 13.82
CA ALA A 67 9.03 2.45 14.89
C ALA A 67 8.91 3.92 14.52
N GLY A 68 8.27 4.27 13.41
CA GLY A 68 8.02 5.65 13.10
C GLY A 68 8.32 6.08 11.68
N TRP A 69 8.65 7.29 11.59
CA TRP A 69 8.68 8.16 10.45
C TRP A 69 10.02 8.09 9.68
N GLU A 70 10.98 7.31 10.17
CA GLU A 70 12.29 7.21 9.53
C GLU A 70 12.25 6.15 8.42
N ARG A 71 12.51 6.59 7.20
CA ARG A 71 12.72 5.71 6.05
C ARG A 71 14.21 5.38 5.97
N PRO A 72 14.58 4.08 5.89
CA PRO A 72 15.95 3.71 5.59
C PRO A 72 16.41 4.33 4.26
N GLU A 73 17.67 4.72 4.16
CA GLU A 73 18.19 5.38 2.94
C GLU A 73 18.30 4.40 1.76
N THR A 74 18.75 3.19 2.01
CA THR A 74 19.13 2.26 0.95
C THR A 74 18.32 0.96 0.95
N GLU A 75 18.25 0.28 2.09
CA GLU A 75 17.66 -1.06 2.20
C GLU A 75 16.75 -1.18 3.42
N ILE A 76 15.69 -1.98 3.27
CA ILE A 76 14.78 -2.36 4.34
C ILE A 76 15.04 -3.82 4.69
N TYR A 77 15.32 -4.12 5.96
CA TYR A 77 15.42 -5.47 6.46
C TYR A 77 14.05 -6.04 6.78
N LEU A 78 13.77 -7.22 6.24
CA LEU A 78 12.46 -7.86 6.36
C LEU A 78 12.48 -8.94 7.42
N SER A 79 11.39 -9.04 8.16
CA SER A 79 11.19 -10.08 9.17
C SER A 79 10.34 -11.24 8.64
N LYS A 80 10.31 -12.36 9.36
CA LYS A 80 9.39 -13.48 9.07
C LYS A 80 7.90 -13.08 9.15
N ARG A 81 7.59 -11.94 9.79
CA ARG A 81 6.23 -11.40 9.90
C ARG A 81 5.85 -10.49 8.74
N THR A 82 6.82 -10.08 7.94
CA THR A 82 6.57 -9.23 6.78
C THR A 82 5.59 -9.89 5.81
N ARG A 83 4.73 -9.07 5.23
CA ARG A 83 3.71 -9.47 4.26
C ARG A 83 3.80 -8.58 3.03
N PHE A 84 3.56 -9.19 1.90
CA PHE A 84 3.24 -8.51 0.66
C PHE A 84 1.74 -8.56 0.46
N CYS A 85 1.09 -7.44 0.18
CA CYS A 85 -0.35 -7.35 0.03
C CYS A 85 -0.73 -6.70 -1.29
N ILE A 86 -1.75 -7.26 -1.94
CA ILE A 86 -2.43 -6.69 -3.11
C ILE A 86 -3.87 -6.45 -2.69
N ARG A 87 -4.31 -5.20 -2.73
CA ARG A 87 -5.71 -4.81 -2.54
C ARG A 87 -6.43 -4.88 -3.87
N THR A 88 -7.57 -5.57 -3.92
CA THR A 88 -8.26 -5.85 -5.16
C THR A 88 -9.77 -6.03 -4.93
N PRO A 89 -10.61 -5.84 -5.96
CA PRO A 89 -11.98 -6.30 -5.91
C PRO A 89 -12.05 -7.79 -5.56
N LYS A 90 -13.02 -8.16 -4.73
CA LYS A 90 -13.17 -9.51 -4.18
C LYS A 90 -13.30 -10.58 -5.26
N GLU A 91 -13.94 -10.25 -6.36
CA GLU A 91 -14.10 -11.12 -7.54
C GLU A 91 -12.78 -11.54 -8.16
N HIS A 92 -11.76 -10.64 -8.14
CA HIS A 92 -10.41 -10.90 -8.65
C HIS A 92 -9.45 -11.50 -7.63
N SER A 93 -9.86 -11.65 -6.38
CA SER A 93 -8.96 -12.07 -5.30
C SER A 93 -8.32 -13.44 -5.52
N LYS A 94 -9.03 -14.36 -6.17
CA LYS A 94 -8.54 -15.72 -6.46
C LYS A 94 -7.56 -15.76 -7.63
N ASP A 95 -7.58 -14.79 -8.53
CA ASP A 95 -6.69 -14.72 -9.69
C ASP A 95 -5.24 -14.62 -9.23
N PHE A 96 -5.00 -13.92 -8.12
CA PHE A 96 -3.67 -13.78 -7.50
C PHE A 96 -3.13 -15.06 -6.86
N PHE A 97 -3.93 -16.13 -6.78
CA PHE A 97 -3.44 -17.42 -6.30
C PHE A 97 -2.42 -18.07 -7.26
N SER A 98 -2.40 -17.64 -8.51
CA SER A 98 -1.36 -17.97 -9.49
C SER A 98 0.03 -17.54 -9.04
N LEU A 99 0.15 -16.50 -8.19
CA LEU A 99 1.41 -16.03 -7.62
C LEU A 99 1.94 -16.92 -6.47
N LYS A 100 1.21 -17.96 -6.08
CA LYS A 100 1.66 -18.88 -5.02
C LYS A 100 2.98 -19.54 -5.39
N ASN A 101 3.95 -19.45 -4.48
CA ASN A 101 5.31 -19.99 -4.61
C ASN A 101 6.15 -19.33 -5.72
N GLU A 102 5.66 -18.28 -6.36
CA GLU A 102 6.44 -17.52 -7.33
C GLU A 102 7.56 -16.73 -6.66
N ILE A 103 8.62 -16.52 -7.42
CA ILE A 103 9.73 -15.63 -7.06
C ILE A 103 9.57 -14.35 -7.86
N LEU A 104 9.39 -13.24 -7.15
CA LEU A 104 9.39 -11.89 -7.71
C LEU A 104 10.82 -11.35 -7.68
N LYS A 105 11.34 -10.97 -8.83
CA LYS A 105 12.62 -10.26 -8.93
C LYS A 105 12.35 -8.76 -8.82
N VAL A 106 12.56 -8.22 -7.62
CA VAL A 106 12.33 -6.81 -7.30
C VAL A 106 13.66 -6.07 -7.30
N GLY A 107 13.99 -5.42 -8.41
CA GLY A 107 15.33 -4.89 -8.65
C GLY A 107 16.37 -6.01 -8.61
N GLU A 108 17.32 -5.91 -7.70
CA GLU A 108 18.37 -6.92 -7.49
C GLU A 108 17.98 -8.03 -6.48
N TYR A 109 16.81 -7.93 -5.88
CA TYR A 109 16.35 -8.82 -4.81
C TYR A 109 15.36 -9.85 -5.31
N GLU A 110 15.46 -11.05 -4.75
CA GLU A 110 14.49 -12.13 -4.99
C GLU A 110 13.57 -12.25 -3.79
N MET A 111 12.27 -12.12 -4.01
CA MET A 111 11.24 -12.25 -3.01
C MET A 111 10.33 -13.41 -3.34
N GLN A 112 10.47 -14.51 -2.61
CA GLN A 112 9.61 -15.68 -2.76
C GLN A 112 8.29 -15.46 -2.02
N LEU A 113 7.19 -15.70 -2.71
CA LEU A 113 5.84 -15.62 -2.16
C LEU A 113 5.38 -16.99 -1.66
N SER A 114 4.64 -16.98 -0.54
CA SER A 114 3.99 -18.19 -0.02
C SER A 114 2.56 -18.33 -0.56
N LYS A 115 1.81 -19.27 0.01
CA LYS A 115 0.37 -19.39 -0.21
C LYS A 115 -0.34 -18.10 0.23
N PRO A 116 -1.19 -17.50 -0.64
CA PRO A 116 -1.96 -16.30 -0.30
C PRO A 116 -3.07 -16.60 0.72
N THR A 117 -3.46 -15.56 1.44
CA THR A 117 -4.66 -15.51 2.28
C THR A 117 -5.45 -14.28 1.94
N ILE A 118 -6.77 -14.42 1.81
CA ILE A 118 -7.68 -13.29 1.60
C ILE A 118 -8.05 -12.73 2.97
N LYS A 119 -8.05 -11.41 3.10
CA LYS A 119 -8.43 -10.68 4.31
C LYS A 119 -9.42 -9.60 3.95
N ASP A 120 -10.50 -9.52 4.69
CA ASP A 120 -11.43 -8.39 4.60
C ASP A 120 -10.78 -7.13 5.15
N LEU A 121 -11.25 -5.96 4.69
CA LEU A 121 -10.82 -4.69 5.23
C LEU A 121 -11.38 -4.51 6.63
N ILE A 122 -10.63 -3.83 7.48
CA ILE A 122 -11.04 -3.52 8.85
C ILE A 122 -11.50 -2.05 8.89
N VAL A 123 -12.63 -1.79 9.52
CA VAL A 123 -13.09 -0.43 9.81
C VAL A 123 -12.07 0.23 10.74
N THR A 124 -11.63 1.42 10.39
CA THR A 124 -10.71 2.22 11.19
C THR A 124 -11.06 3.69 11.10
N ASP A 125 -10.89 4.41 12.17
CA ASP A 125 -11.02 5.87 12.25
C ASP A 125 -9.73 6.60 11.87
N THR A 126 -8.63 5.86 11.72
CA THR A 126 -7.32 6.40 11.39
C THR A 126 -6.75 5.71 10.16
N LEU A 127 -6.47 6.49 9.12
CA LEU A 127 -5.81 6.02 7.91
C LEU A 127 -4.35 6.50 7.89
N PHE A 128 -3.48 5.65 7.41
CA PHE A 128 -2.08 5.95 7.25
C PHE A 128 -1.62 5.63 5.82
N CYS A 129 -0.94 6.57 5.19
CA CYS A 129 -0.27 6.38 3.92
C CYS A 129 1.19 6.82 4.04
N ARG A 130 2.12 5.96 3.64
CA ARG A 130 3.56 6.29 3.75
C ARG A 130 4.04 7.28 2.72
N SER A 131 3.44 7.29 1.56
CA SER A 131 3.82 8.18 0.47
C SER A 131 2.58 8.63 -0.26
N VAL A 132 2.35 9.92 -0.30
CA VAL A 132 1.28 10.55 -1.07
C VAL A 132 1.93 11.48 -2.07
N VAL A 133 1.63 11.28 -3.35
CA VAL A 133 2.07 12.17 -4.42
C VAL A 133 0.97 13.20 -4.65
N VAL A 134 1.33 14.46 -4.56
CA VAL A 134 0.43 15.58 -4.87
C VAL A 134 1.14 16.49 -5.85
N GLU A 135 0.47 16.79 -6.95
CA GLU A 135 0.99 17.74 -7.92
C GLU A 135 0.98 19.17 -7.34
N ASN A 136 2.05 19.92 -7.60
CA ASN A 136 2.15 21.35 -7.30
C ASN A 136 1.99 21.76 -5.83
N SER A 137 2.51 20.99 -4.88
CA SER A 137 2.62 21.44 -3.50
C SER A 137 4.02 21.98 -3.22
N ASN A 138 4.13 23.29 -2.93
CA ASN A 138 5.40 23.94 -2.66
C ASN A 138 5.78 23.93 -1.16
N ASN A 139 4.85 23.57 -0.30
CA ASN A 139 5.02 23.50 1.15
C ASN A 139 3.98 22.58 1.81
N GLU A 140 4.21 22.29 3.09
CA GLU A 140 3.36 21.39 3.89
C GLU A 140 1.90 21.85 3.98
N GLU A 141 1.66 23.15 4.13
CA GLU A 141 0.30 23.68 4.25
C GLU A 141 -0.51 23.49 2.97
N GLU A 142 0.11 23.78 1.83
CA GLU A 142 -0.52 23.58 0.51
C GLU A 142 -0.74 22.10 0.23
N PHE A 143 0.21 21.23 0.56
CA PHE A 143 0.08 19.78 0.48
C PHE A 143 -1.14 19.29 1.28
N LEU A 144 -1.24 19.67 2.56
CA LEU A 144 -2.36 19.27 3.42
C LEU A 144 -3.71 19.79 2.90
N LYS A 145 -3.78 21.01 2.39
CA LYS A 145 -4.98 21.57 1.77
C LYS A 145 -5.42 20.77 0.54
N ASN A 146 -4.47 20.42 -0.33
CA ASN A 146 -4.75 19.66 -1.54
C ASN A 146 -5.24 18.24 -1.20
N VAL A 147 -4.58 17.55 -0.29
CA VAL A 147 -4.99 16.21 0.18
C VAL A 147 -6.37 16.27 0.86
N HIS A 148 -6.61 17.26 1.74
CA HIS A 148 -7.91 17.45 2.36
C HIS A 148 -9.03 17.65 1.33
N SER A 149 -8.80 18.50 0.33
CA SER A 149 -9.77 18.78 -0.73
C SER A 149 -10.08 17.51 -1.54
N SER A 150 -9.06 16.73 -1.87
CA SER A 150 -9.21 15.46 -2.58
C SER A 150 -10.01 14.45 -1.76
N LEU A 151 -9.71 14.29 -0.47
CA LEU A 151 -10.46 13.39 0.41
C LEU A 151 -11.91 13.83 0.59
N LYS A 152 -12.15 15.14 0.72
CA LYS A 152 -13.49 15.71 0.81
C LYS A 152 -14.31 15.44 -0.46
N SER A 153 -13.70 15.56 -1.65
CA SER A 153 -14.38 15.24 -2.92
C SER A 153 -14.76 13.76 -3.03
N MET A 154 -14.03 12.86 -2.35
CA MET A 154 -14.36 11.45 -2.22
C MET A 154 -15.42 11.16 -1.13
N GLY A 155 -15.95 12.18 -0.46
CA GLY A 155 -16.92 12.03 0.62
C GLY A 155 -16.29 11.68 1.99
N VAL A 156 -14.96 11.73 2.12
CA VAL A 156 -14.26 11.46 3.38
C VAL A 156 -14.22 12.70 4.25
N ASN A 157 -14.81 12.63 5.44
CA ASN A 157 -14.78 13.72 6.42
C ASN A 157 -13.55 13.58 7.32
N VAL A 158 -12.54 14.41 7.09
CA VAL A 158 -11.28 14.38 7.82
C VAL A 158 -11.34 15.33 9.01
N LYS A 159 -11.15 14.80 10.22
CA LYS A 159 -11.11 15.59 11.45
C LYS A 159 -9.72 16.15 11.77
N LYS A 160 -8.66 15.37 11.45
CA LYS A 160 -7.26 15.72 11.71
C LYS A 160 -6.37 15.10 10.68
N MET A 161 -5.37 15.84 10.21
CA MET A 161 -4.34 15.36 9.31
C MET A 161 -2.96 15.73 9.84
N LEU A 162 -1.99 14.87 9.59
CA LEU A 162 -0.58 15.09 9.85
C LEU A 162 0.19 14.59 8.64
N CYS A 163 1.25 15.29 8.28
CA CYS A 163 2.22 14.79 7.29
C CYS A 163 3.61 14.67 7.90
N GLY A 164 4.40 13.81 7.33
CA GLY A 164 5.81 13.63 7.66
C GLY A 164 6.70 14.48 6.76
N LYS A 165 7.99 14.17 6.76
CA LYS A 165 8.98 14.86 5.94
C LYS A 165 8.79 14.53 4.46
N GLU A 166 9.14 15.48 3.61
CA GLU A 166 9.22 15.29 2.16
C GLU A 166 10.34 14.31 1.81
N HIS A 167 10.07 13.42 0.86
CA HIS A 167 11.02 12.46 0.32
C HIS A 167 10.97 12.48 -1.20
N LEU A 168 12.15 12.48 -1.83
CA LEU A 168 12.25 12.28 -3.27
C LEU A 168 12.13 10.79 -3.58
N ILE A 169 11.15 10.44 -4.41
CA ILE A 169 10.98 9.10 -4.96
C ILE A 169 11.46 9.12 -6.41
N LYS A 170 12.44 8.28 -6.71
CA LYS A 170 12.91 8.11 -8.09
C LYS A 170 11.98 7.14 -8.80
N ILE A 171 11.13 7.67 -9.67
CA ILE A 171 10.37 6.87 -10.62
C ILE A 171 11.19 6.86 -11.91
N PRO A 172 11.65 5.68 -12.39
CA PRO A 172 12.31 5.61 -13.70
C PRO A 172 11.39 6.20 -14.75
N LYS A 173 11.88 7.15 -15.54
CA LYS A 173 11.15 7.72 -16.68
C LYS A 173 10.93 6.63 -17.75
N LYS A 174 9.99 5.75 -17.56
CA LYS A 174 9.34 5.06 -18.66
C LYS A 174 8.17 5.94 -19.07
N THR A 175 8.21 6.39 -20.31
CA THR A 175 7.14 7.09 -21.01
C THR A 175 5.80 6.46 -20.60
N LEU A 176 5.04 7.17 -19.79
CA LEU A 176 3.62 6.91 -19.66
C LEU A 176 3.05 7.22 -21.05
N VAL A 177 2.86 6.21 -21.86
CA VAL A 177 2.05 6.33 -23.08
C VAL A 177 0.62 6.49 -22.59
N GLY A 178 0.26 7.75 -22.31
CA GLY A 178 -1.11 8.13 -22.10
C GLY A 178 -1.86 7.83 -23.38
N LYS A 179 -2.82 6.92 -23.33
CA LYS A 179 -3.89 6.93 -24.31
C LYS A 179 -4.73 8.17 -24.00
N THR A 180 -4.68 9.13 -24.93
CA THR A 180 -5.72 10.15 -25.09
C THR A 180 -7.05 9.48 -25.40
#